data_f8739aa7704ceb18ff2c81373981eb45
#
_entry.id   f8739aa7704ceb18ff2c81373981eb45
#
_cell.length_a   1.000
_cell.length_b   1.000
_cell.length_c   1.000
_cell.angle_alpha   90.00
_cell.angle_beta   90.00
_cell.angle_gamma   90.00
#
_symmetry.space_group_name_H-M   'P 1'
#
loop_
_entity.id
_entity.type
_entity.pdbx_description
1 polymer ?
#
loop_
_entity_poly.entity_id
_entity_poly.type
_entity_poly.pdbx_seq_one_letter_code
_entity_poly.pdbx_strand_id
1 'polypeptide(L)'
;SNCIKTGLVVLDAQASAACEVMFELIGALGCGFDEHIADCLYTGIATDTGCFKFTNTSPKTHRVAADLIEMGANHGEINRIMFDTKSRGRLNVERMALDTIEFYFDGRCALTVITEEMQAMATPDELDGITAHSRQIEGVIVGLTFRCKDVNRYKISVRTIEPVNASAVCARLGGGGHIRAAGCELNMPLAEAKRTVLEAVRAELEQ
;
A
#
# COMPACT_ATOMS: atom_id res chain seq x y z
N SER A 1 1.52 -14.95 -6.70
CA SER A 1 2.12 -16.24 -7.08
C SER A 1 1.86 -17.31 -6.02
N ASN A 2 0.61 -17.75 -5.92
CA ASN A 2 0.24 -18.84 -5.03
C ASN A 2 0.49 -20.18 -5.74
N CYS A 3 1.41 -20.97 -5.22
CA CYS A 3 1.76 -22.29 -5.78
C CYS A 3 1.24 -23.44 -4.90
N ILE A 4 -0.01 -23.37 -4.43
CA ILE A 4 -0.65 -24.53 -3.80
C ILE A 4 -0.95 -25.53 -4.91
N LYS A 5 -0.28 -26.69 -4.89
CA LYS A 5 -0.38 -27.72 -5.96
C LYS A 5 -1.25 -28.90 -5.58
N THR A 6 -2.01 -28.82 -4.49
CA THR A 6 -2.85 -29.94 -4.00
C THR A 6 -4.29 -29.47 -3.86
N GLY A 7 -5.23 -30.28 -4.40
CA GLY A 7 -6.67 -30.03 -4.35
C GLY A 7 -7.19 -29.25 -5.56
N LEU A 8 -8.45 -28.83 -5.48
CA LEU A 8 -9.07 -28.00 -6.50
C LEU A 8 -8.55 -26.55 -6.38
N VAL A 9 -8.02 -26.01 -7.47
CA VAL A 9 -7.52 -24.64 -7.52
C VAL A 9 -8.40 -23.84 -8.48
N VAL A 10 -9.00 -22.76 -7.98
CA VAL A 10 -9.70 -21.76 -8.79
C VAL A 10 -8.81 -20.52 -8.86
N LEU A 11 -8.36 -20.18 -10.06
CA LEU A 11 -7.43 -19.06 -10.30
C LEU A 11 -7.98 -18.17 -11.39
N ASP A 12 -8.17 -16.88 -11.07
CA ASP A 12 -8.38 -15.81 -12.04
C ASP A 12 -7.29 -14.75 -11.81
N ALA A 13 -6.31 -14.72 -12.70
CA ALA A 13 -5.20 -13.75 -12.62
C ALA A 13 -5.62 -12.32 -13.02
N GLN A 14 -6.83 -12.13 -13.56
CA GLN A 14 -7.38 -10.85 -13.94
C GLN A 14 -8.33 -10.27 -12.88
N ALA A 15 -8.71 -11.05 -11.87
CA ALA A 15 -9.54 -10.58 -10.78
C ALA A 15 -8.81 -9.48 -9.98
N SER A 16 -9.51 -8.43 -9.62
CA SER A 16 -8.99 -7.33 -8.82
C SER A 16 -8.72 -7.73 -7.37
N ALA A 17 -9.46 -8.71 -6.88
CA ALA A 17 -9.41 -9.24 -5.53
C ALA A 17 -9.79 -10.73 -5.53
N ALA A 18 -9.28 -11.48 -4.55
CA ALA A 18 -9.74 -12.85 -4.32
C ALA A 18 -11.25 -12.94 -4.04
N CYS A 19 -11.83 -11.86 -3.50
CA CYS A 19 -13.26 -11.77 -3.22
C CYS A 19 -14.13 -11.74 -4.49
N GLU A 20 -13.64 -11.28 -5.63
CA GLU A 20 -14.34 -11.45 -6.91
C GLU A 20 -14.46 -12.92 -7.29
N VAL A 21 -13.37 -13.68 -7.13
CA VAL A 21 -13.36 -15.11 -7.40
C VAL A 21 -14.28 -15.86 -6.44
N MET A 22 -14.29 -15.48 -5.17
CA MET A 22 -15.19 -16.04 -4.15
C MET A 22 -16.66 -15.73 -4.44
N PHE A 23 -16.98 -14.54 -4.91
CA PHE A 23 -18.35 -14.19 -5.32
C PHE A 23 -18.86 -15.13 -6.42
N GLU A 24 -18.07 -15.35 -7.46
CA GLU A 24 -18.43 -16.27 -8.55
C GLU A 24 -18.53 -17.74 -8.06
N LEU A 25 -17.62 -18.16 -7.18
CA LEU A 25 -17.61 -19.51 -6.65
C LEU A 25 -18.86 -19.81 -5.80
N ILE A 26 -19.25 -18.88 -4.91
CA ILE A 26 -20.45 -18.98 -4.07
C ILE A 26 -21.70 -19.09 -4.98
N GLY A 27 -21.79 -18.24 -6.01
CA GLY A 27 -22.88 -18.29 -6.98
C GLY A 27 -22.92 -19.61 -7.75
N ALA A 28 -21.76 -20.11 -8.22
CA ALA A 28 -21.65 -21.37 -8.96
C ALA A 28 -22.03 -22.60 -8.10
N LEU A 29 -21.80 -22.54 -6.79
CA LEU A 29 -22.21 -23.60 -5.85
C LEU A 29 -23.70 -23.54 -5.49
N GLY A 30 -24.43 -22.54 -5.96
CA GLY A 30 -25.84 -22.34 -5.63
C GLY A 30 -26.06 -21.94 -4.16
N CYS A 31 -25.03 -21.46 -3.48
CA CYS A 31 -25.14 -20.94 -2.12
C CYS A 31 -25.83 -19.56 -2.13
N GLY A 32 -26.68 -19.30 -1.15
CA GLY A 32 -27.28 -17.98 -0.98
C GLY A 32 -26.26 -16.95 -0.47
N PHE A 33 -26.51 -15.70 -0.80
CA PHE A 33 -25.82 -14.57 -0.20
C PHE A 33 -26.70 -13.97 0.91
N ASP A 34 -26.11 -13.70 2.05
CA ASP A 34 -26.69 -12.85 3.08
C ASP A 34 -25.90 -11.52 3.18
N GLU A 35 -26.40 -10.58 3.94
CA GLU A 35 -25.80 -9.26 4.15
C GLU A 35 -24.36 -9.37 4.67
N HIS A 36 -24.05 -10.34 5.54
CA HIS A 36 -22.72 -10.52 6.12
C HIS A 36 -21.71 -11.03 5.09
N ILE A 37 -22.13 -11.97 4.23
CA ILE A 37 -21.31 -12.43 3.12
C ILE A 37 -21.07 -11.29 2.15
N ALA A 38 -22.10 -10.50 1.85
CA ALA A 38 -21.99 -9.33 0.96
C ALA A 38 -21.03 -8.28 1.54
N ASP A 39 -21.13 -7.97 2.84
CA ASP A 39 -20.20 -7.06 3.53
C ASP A 39 -18.75 -7.54 3.46
N CYS A 40 -18.49 -8.83 3.73
CA CYS A 40 -17.15 -9.41 3.68
C CYS A 40 -16.54 -9.33 2.28
N LEU A 41 -17.30 -9.71 1.26
CA LEU A 41 -16.84 -9.69 -0.12
C LEU A 41 -16.61 -8.26 -0.63
N TYR A 42 -17.53 -7.35 -0.32
CA TYR A 42 -17.39 -5.93 -0.65
C TYR A 42 -16.14 -5.33 0.02
N THR A 43 -15.94 -5.62 1.31
CA THR A 43 -14.76 -5.14 2.04
C THR A 43 -13.47 -5.59 1.38
N GLY A 44 -13.36 -6.88 1.01
CA GLY A 44 -12.16 -7.39 0.34
C GLY A 44 -11.92 -6.76 -1.02
N ILE A 45 -12.97 -6.57 -1.83
CA ILE A 45 -12.87 -5.88 -3.13
C ILE A 45 -12.44 -4.43 -2.92
N ALA A 46 -13.10 -3.70 -2.00
CA ALA A 46 -12.81 -2.29 -1.75
C ALA A 46 -11.37 -2.08 -1.25
N THR A 47 -10.87 -2.94 -0.35
CA THR A 47 -9.50 -2.84 0.18
C THR A 47 -8.45 -3.14 -0.86
N ASP A 48 -8.61 -4.21 -1.66
CA ASP A 48 -7.64 -4.62 -2.69
C ASP A 48 -7.58 -3.63 -3.87
N THR A 49 -8.65 -2.88 -4.10
CA THR A 49 -8.75 -1.86 -5.16
C THR A 49 -8.50 -0.43 -4.66
N GLY A 50 -8.19 -0.27 -3.37
CA GLY A 50 -8.04 1.06 -2.75
C GLY A 50 -9.29 1.93 -2.91
N CYS A 51 -10.46 1.36 -2.63
CA CYS A 51 -11.77 1.95 -2.90
C CYS A 51 -11.95 2.29 -4.39
N PHE A 52 -11.69 1.31 -5.26
CA PHE A 52 -11.83 1.39 -6.73
C PHE A 52 -10.92 2.42 -7.43
N LYS A 53 -9.84 2.85 -6.77
CA LYS A 53 -8.88 3.84 -7.32
C LYS A 53 -7.68 3.22 -8.02
N PHE A 54 -7.36 1.94 -7.74
CA PHE A 54 -6.18 1.31 -8.30
C PHE A 54 -6.43 0.77 -9.71
N THR A 55 -5.33 0.59 -10.47
CA THR A 55 -5.37 0.17 -11.87
C THR A 55 -5.82 -1.28 -12.08
N ASN A 56 -5.87 -2.10 -11.02
CA ASN A 56 -6.45 -3.44 -11.07
C ASN A 56 -7.99 -3.43 -11.05
N THR A 57 -8.64 -2.29 -10.78
CA THR A 57 -10.08 -2.13 -10.84
C THR A 57 -10.57 -2.28 -12.27
N SER A 58 -11.46 -3.23 -12.51
CA SER A 58 -12.02 -3.53 -13.83
C SER A 58 -13.53 -3.21 -13.91
N PRO A 59 -14.14 -3.16 -15.10
CA PRO A 59 -15.60 -3.09 -15.22
C PRO A 59 -16.33 -4.26 -14.53
N LYS A 60 -15.70 -5.44 -14.45
CA LYS A 60 -16.24 -6.60 -13.72
C LYS A 60 -16.28 -6.30 -12.22
N THR A 61 -15.21 -5.73 -11.67
CA THR A 61 -15.11 -5.30 -10.27
C THR A 61 -16.28 -4.41 -9.84
N HIS A 62 -16.59 -3.41 -10.67
CA HIS A 62 -17.72 -2.51 -10.41
C HIS A 62 -19.09 -3.21 -10.48
N ARG A 63 -19.26 -4.16 -11.41
CA ARG A 63 -20.52 -4.95 -11.49
C ARG A 63 -20.68 -5.82 -10.25
N VAL A 64 -19.65 -6.56 -9.87
CA VAL A 64 -19.70 -7.38 -8.64
C VAL A 64 -19.95 -6.52 -7.40
N ALA A 65 -19.35 -5.34 -7.31
CA ALA A 65 -19.63 -4.43 -6.21
C ALA A 65 -21.09 -3.94 -6.21
N ALA A 66 -21.66 -3.66 -7.37
CA ALA A 66 -23.07 -3.28 -7.49
C ALA A 66 -24.00 -4.43 -7.04
N ASP A 67 -23.74 -5.65 -7.51
CA ASP A 67 -24.49 -6.84 -7.10
C ASP A 67 -24.44 -7.05 -5.58
N LEU A 68 -23.26 -6.87 -4.95
CA LEU A 68 -23.09 -6.98 -3.50
C LEU A 68 -23.87 -5.91 -2.74
N ILE A 69 -23.93 -4.68 -3.26
CA ILE A 69 -24.75 -3.58 -2.69
C ILE A 69 -26.24 -3.94 -2.79
N GLU A 70 -26.68 -4.49 -3.92
CA GLU A 70 -28.07 -4.96 -4.09
C GLU A 70 -28.40 -6.12 -3.14
N MET A 71 -27.42 -6.96 -2.78
CA MET A 71 -27.53 -8.03 -1.79
C MET A 71 -27.47 -7.52 -0.34
N GLY A 72 -27.35 -6.23 -0.12
CA GLY A 72 -27.44 -5.59 1.20
C GLY A 72 -26.10 -5.20 1.82
N ALA A 73 -24.99 -5.22 1.07
CA ALA A 73 -23.71 -4.77 1.61
C ALA A 73 -23.79 -3.31 2.08
N ASN A 74 -23.40 -3.06 3.33
CA ASN A 74 -23.35 -1.73 3.90
C ASN A 74 -22.11 -0.95 3.45
N HIS A 75 -22.02 -0.74 2.15
CA HIS A 75 -20.87 -0.12 1.49
C HIS A 75 -20.50 1.25 2.07
N GLY A 76 -21.50 2.04 2.50
CA GLY A 76 -21.26 3.37 3.07
C GLY A 76 -20.49 3.29 4.38
N GLU A 77 -20.89 2.42 5.29
CA GLU A 77 -20.22 2.23 6.57
C GLU A 77 -18.86 1.55 6.41
N ILE A 78 -18.77 0.56 5.51
CA ILE A 78 -17.49 -0.10 5.17
C ILE A 78 -16.49 0.93 4.67
N ASN A 79 -16.86 1.76 3.70
CA ASN A 79 -15.96 2.77 3.14
C ASN A 79 -15.58 3.81 4.19
N ARG A 80 -16.53 4.25 5.01
CA ARG A 80 -16.27 5.20 6.10
C ARG A 80 -15.24 4.65 7.09
N ILE A 81 -15.38 3.39 7.51
CA ILE A 81 -14.46 2.77 8.48
C ILE A 81 -13.09 2.52 7.85
N MET A 82 -13.07 1.95 6.64
CA MET A 82 -11.82 1.48 6.03
C MET A 82 -10.97 2.61 5.43
N PHE A 83 -11.58 3.69 4.94
CA PHE A 83 -10.87 4.70 4.17
C PHE A 83 -10.95 6.12 4.73
N ASP A 84 -12.05 6.48 5.42
CA ASP A 84 -12.29 7.86 5.84
C ASP A 84 -12.07 8.07 7.34
N THR A 85 -12.10 7.00 8.14
CA THR A 85 -11.90 7.10 9.59
C THR A 85 -10.43 6.91 9.95
N LYS A 86 -9.89 7.84 10.74
CA LYS A 86 -8.54 7.78 11.30
C LYS A 86 -8.58 7.92 12.81
N SER A 87 -7.75 7.17 13.52
CA SER A 87 -7.57 7.36 14.95
C SER A 87 -6.85 8.70 15.24
N ARG A 88 -6.99 9.19 16.47
CA ARG A 88 -6.24 10.38 16.91
C ARG A 88 -4.73 10.13 16.90
N GLY A 89 -4.30 8.89 17.23
CA GLY A 89 -2.90 8.47 17.17
C GLY A 89 -2.37 8.60 15.75
N ARG A 90 -3.06 8.02 14.76
CA ARG A 90 -2.70 8.12 13.35
C ARG A 90 -2.61 9.57 12.87
N LEU A 91 -3.60 10.42 13.20
CA LEU A 91 -3.57 11.84 12.81
C LEU A 91 -2.36 12.58 13.39
N ASN A 92 -2.00 12.30 14.66
CA ASN A 92 -0.81 12.90 15.27
C ASN A 92 0.47 12.45 14.57
N VAL A 93 0.61 11.17 14.27
CA VAL A 93 1.78 10.65 13.54
C VAL A 93 1.85 11.21 12.13
N GLU A 94 0.72 11.29 11.40
CA GLU A 94 0.66 11.92 10.07
C GLU A 94 1.15 13.38 10.14
N ARG A 95 0.68 14.17 11.10
CA ARG A 95 1.14 15.55 11.30
C ARG A 95 2.64 15.60 11.54
N MET A 96 3.15 14.81 12.50
CA MET A 96 4.58 14.81 12.81
C MET A 96 5.41 14.31 11.62
N ALA A 97 4.94 13.33 10.87
CA ALA A 97 5.61 12.80 9.69
C ALA A 97 5.70 13.85 8.58
N LEU A 98 4.66 14.66 8.39
CA LEU A 98 4.67 15.78 7.43
C LEU A 98 5.74 16.81 7.77
N ASP A 99 5.98 17.09 9.05
CA ASP A 99 7.03 18.02 9.52
C ASP A 99 8.46 17.50 9.21
N THR A 100 8.63 16.19 8.91
CA THR A 100 9.93 15.59 8.56
C THR A 100 10.19 15.52 7.06
N ILE A 101 9.26 16.00 6.22
CA ILE A 101 9.41 15.86 4.77
C ILE A 101 10.56 16.69 4.26
N GLU A 102 11.46 16.03 3.55
CA GLU A 102 12.57 16.66 2.83
C GLU A 102 12.42 16.38 1.33
N PHE A 103 12.70 17.41 0.51
CA PHE A 103 12.62 17.28 -0.95
C PHE A 103 14.00 17.23 -1.58
N TYR A 104 14.15 16.39 -2.61
CA TYR A 104 15.38 16.18 -3.36
C TYR A 104 15.08 16.13 -4.86
N PHE A 105 16.12 16.33 -5.69
CA PHE A 105 16.04 16.24 -7.16
C PHE A 105 14.95 17.17 -7.74
N ASP A 106 15.01 18.43 -7.39
CA ASP A 106 14.06 19.48 -7.82
C ASP A 106 12.60 19.12 -7.47
N GLY A 107 12.38 18.54 -6.29
CA GLY A 107 11.06 18.17 -5.79
C GLY A 107 10.52 16.82 -6.29
N ARG A 108 11.26 16.12 -7.16
CA ARG A 108 10.84 14.81 -7.69
C ARG A 108 10.92 13.66 -6.68
N CYS A 109 11.66 13.83 -5.61
CA CYS A 109 11.76 12.85 -4.53
C CYS A 109 11.40 13.50 -3.20
N ALA A 110 10.48 12.87 -2.44
CA ALA A 110 10.15 13.25 -1.08
C ALA A 110 10.56 12.15 -0.11
N LEU A 111 11.22 12.53 0.98
CA LEU A 111 11.68 11.63 2.04
C LEU A 111 11.02 12.01 3.37
N THR A 112 10.45 11.02 4.05
CA THR A 112 9.83 11.14 5.37
C THR A 112 10.52 10.20 6.36
N VAL A 113 10.69 10.64 7.60
CA VAL A 113 11.25 9.81 8.68
C VAL A 113 10.19 9.55 9.74
N ILE A 114 9.94 8.28 10.06
CA ILE A 114 9.07 7.84 11.16
C ILE A 114 9.98 7.40 12.32
N THR A 115 10.00 8.20 13.38
CA THR A 115 10.80 7.95 14.57
C THR A 115 10.17 6.88 15.46
N GLU A 116 10.90 6.38 16.46
CA GLU A 116 10.35 5.48 17.48
C GLU A 116 9.22 6.13 18.27
N GLU A 117 9.36 7.41 18.62
CA GLU A 117 8.33 8.18 19.32
C GLU A 117 7.02 8.22 18.53
N MET A 118 7.09 8.50 17.23
CA MET A 118 5.93 8.46 16.35
C MET A 118 5.30 7.07 16.30
N GLN A 119 6.11 6.01 16.25
CA GLN A 119 5.62 4.63 16.20
C GLN A 119 4.89 4.22 17.48
N ALA A 120 5.27 4.77 18.64
CA ALA A 120 4.58 4.51 19.91
C ALA A 120 3.16 5.11 19.98
N MET A 121 2.80 6.02 19.08
CA MET A 121 1.51 6.73 19.08
C MET A 121 0.43 6.06 18.22
N ALA A 122 0.79 5.10 17.37
CA ALA A 122 -0.12 4.45 16.44
C ALA A 122 0.19 2.96 16.31
N THR A 123 -0.81 2.19 15.87
CA THR A 123 -0.63 0.76 15.62
C THR A 123 0.23 0.52 14.36
N PRO A 124 0.86 -0.66 14.23
CA PRO A 124 1.64 -1.00 13.03
C PRO A 124 0.87 -0.83 11.71
N ASP A 125 -0.41 -1.21 11.69
CA ASP A 125 -1.28 -1.12 10.50
C ASP A 125 -1.58 0.35 10.13
N GLU A 126 -1.76 1.21 11.12
CA GLU A 126 -1.94 2.64 10.92
C GLU A 126 -0.70 3.31 10.34
N LEU A 127 0.49 2.85 10.75
CA LEU A 127 1.76 3.36 10.24
C LEU A 127 2.02 2.97 8.78
N ASP A 128 1.51 1.84 8.34
CA ASP A 128 1.71 1.40 6.94
C ASP A 128 1.02 2.34 5.93
N GLY A 129 -0.12 2.94 6.31
CA GLY A 129 -0.79 3.97 5.50
C GLY A 129 0.03 5.25 5.30
N ILE A 130 0.91 5.59 6.25
CA ILE A 130 1.73 6.81 6.20
C ILE A 130 2.80 6.73 5.11
N THR A 131 3.26 5.54 4.76
CA THR A 131 4.28 5.34 3.70
C THR A 131 3.84 5.82 2.32
N ALA A 132 2.53 6.03 2.11
CA ALA A 132 1.99 6.53 0.85
C ALA A 132 2.02 8.07 0.73
N HIS A 133 2.10 8.80 1.85
CA HIS A 133 1.94 10.26 1.85
C HIS A 133 2.99 10.98 0.99
N SER A 134 4.26 10.59 1.07
CA SER A 134 5.32 11.21 0.29
C SER A 134 5.09 11.10 -1.23
N ARG A 135 4.40 10.03 -1.70
CA ARG A 135 4.04 9.86 -3.12
C ARG A 135 2.80 10.65 -3.53
N GLN A 136 1.97 11.11 -2.59
CA GLN A 136 0.73 11.86 -2.87
C GLN A 136 0.97 13.36 -3.09
N ILE A 137 2.24 13.78 -3.02
CA ILE A 137 2.62 15.18 -3.23
C ILE A 137 2.77 15.42 -4.74
N GLU A 138 2.19 16.51 -5.24
CA GLU A 138 2.29 16.90 -6.64
C GLU A 138 3.76 17.05 -7.08
N GLY A 139 4.10 16.50 -8.24
CA GLY A 139 5.47 16.52 -8.79
C GLY A 139 6.42 15.45 -8.23
N VAL A 140 6.05 14.78 -7.13
CA VAL A 140 6.86 13.70 -6.56
C VAL A 140 6.66 12.41 -7.33
N ILE A 141 7.75 11.85 -7.85
CA ILE A 141 7.77 10.55 -8.54
C ILE A 141 8.41 9.45 -7.70
N VAL A 142 9.16 9.80 -6.66
CA VAL A 142 9.74 8.86 -5.69
C VAL A 142 9.40 9.29 -4.27
N GLY A 143 8.65 8.46 -3.57
CA GLY A 143 8.36 8.62 -2.13
C GLY A 143 9.21 7.66 -1.31
N LEU A 144 9.98 8.17 -0.38
CA LEU A 144 10.82 7.44 0.56
C LEU A 144 10.26 7.56 1.97
N THR A 145 10.11 6.45 2.68
CA THR A 145 9.77 6.47 4.11
C THR A 145 10.79 5.66 4.88
N PHE A 146 11.48 6.32 5.78
CA PHE A 146 12.43 5.72 6.71
C PHE A 146 11.72 5.45 8.04
N ARG A 147 11.53 4.19 8.39
CA ARG A 147 10.98 3.79 9.68
C ARG A 147 12.11 3.30 10.57
N CYS A 148 12.33 3.99 11.68
CA CYS A 148 13.29 3.55 12.71
C CYS A 148 12.86 2.19 13.28
N LYS A 149 13.79 1.24 13.35
CA LYS A 149 13.56 -0.08 13.92
C LYS A 149 14.37 -0.28 15.21
N ASP A 150 15.51 0.38 15.27
CA ASP A 150 16.46 0.33 16.37
C ASP A 150 17.51 1.42 16.14
N VAL A 151 18.45 1.58 17.07
CA VAL A 151 19.57 2.50 16.92
C VAL A 151 20.32 2.20 15.62
N ASN A 152 20.35 3.19 14.72
CA ASN A 152 20.96 3.08 13.39
C ASN A 152 20.40 1.98 12.48
N ARG A 153 19.19 1.49 12.73
CA ARG A 153 18.53 0.49 11.90
C ARG A 153 17.21 1.04 11.36
N TYR A 154 17.09 1.08 10.03
CA TYR A 154 15.93 1.65 9.35
C TYR A 154 15.36 0.68 8.33
N LYS A 155 14.03 0.48 8.39
CA LYS A 155 13.27 -0.10 7.28
C LYS A 155 12.91 1.04 6.33
N ILE A 156 13.35 0.94 5.09
CA ILE A 156 13.08 1.90 4.04
C ILE A 156 11.98 1.35 3.15
N SER A 157 10.92 2.13 2.96
CA SER A 157 9.88 1.87 1.97
C SER A 157 10.04 2.83 0.82
N VAL A 158 10.07 2.29 -0.39
CA VAL A 158 10.18 3.05 -1.65
C VAL A 158 8.86 2.89 -2.42
N ARG A 159 8.26 4.00 -2.79
CA ARG A 159 7.06 4.07 -3.61
C ARG A 159 7.34 4.95 -4.81
N THR A 160 7.00 4.50 -6.00
CA THR A 160 7.31 5.23 -7.24
C THR A 160 6.13 5.28 -8.20
N ILE A 161 6.19 6.26 -9.10
CA ILE A 161 5.42 6.26 -10.34
C ILE A 161 6.38 6.18 -11.52
N GLU A 162 5.87 6.06 -12.75
CA GLU A 162 6.71 6.07 -13.95
C GLU A 162 7.55 7.34 -14.05
N PRO A 163 8.81 7.21 -14.54
CA PRO A 163 9.47 6.01 -15.07
C PRO A 163 10.24 5.17 -14.03
N VAL A 164 10.30 5.57 -12.76
CA VAL A 164 11.22 5.01 -11.74
C VAL A 164 10.78 3.62 -11.26
N ASN A 165 11.72 2.66 -11.20
CA ASN A 165 11.52 1.30 -10.71
C ASN A 165 11.96 1.17 -9.24
N ALA A 166 10.98 1.10 -8.31
CA ALA A 166 11.27 0.96 -6.87
C ALA A 166 12.05 -0.33 -6.54
N SER A 167 11.77 -1.43 -7.25
CA SER A 167 12.48 -2.70 -7.03
C SER A 167 13.94 -2.59 -7.42
N ALA A 168 14.27 -1.88 -8.51
CA ALA A 168 15.65 -1.65 -8.94
C ALA A 168 16.41 -0.78 -7.92
N VAL A 169 15.78 0.28 -7.39
CA VAL A 169 16.34 1.08 -6.29
C VAL A 169 16.70 0.20 -5.10
N CYS A 170 15.72 -0.60 -4.61
CA CYS A 170 15.93 -1.44 -3.43
C CYS A 170 16.91 -2.59 -3.66
N ALA A 171 16.98 -3.17 -4.86
CA ALA A 171 17.92 -4.24 -5.19
C ALA A 171 19.38 -3.81 -5.05
N ARG A 172 19.71 -2.54 -5.37
CA ARG A 172 21.03 -1.95 -5.15
C ARG A 172 21.43 -1.89 -3.67
N LEU A 173 20.42 -1.95 -2.78
CA LEU A 173 20.55 -1.84 -1.31
C LEU A 173 20.30 -3.18 -0.60
N GLY A 174 20.32 -4.31 -1.35
CA GLY A 174 20.07 -5.64 -0.79
C GLY A 174 18.61 -5.93 -0.44
N GLY A 175 17.68 -5.10 -0.90
CA GLY A 175 16.25 -5.28 -0.75
C GLY A 175 15.56 -5.75 -2.03
N GLY A 176 14.22 -5.53 -2.11
CA GLY A 176 13.44 -5.91 -3.28
C GLY A 176 11.96 -5.59 -3.12
N GLY A 177 11.17 -6.02 -4.09
CA GLY A 177 9.73 -5.82 -4.11
C GLY A 177 9.18 -5.72 -5.53
N HIS A 178 8.08 -5.00 -5.67
CA HIS A 178 7.44 -4.76 -6.95
C HIS A 178 7.95 -3.47 -7.59
N ILE A 179 7.71 -3.31 -8.89
CA ILE A 179 8.18 -2.18 -9.69
C ILE A 179 7.75 -0.81 -9.12
N ARG A 180 6.58 -0.72 -8.43
CA ARG A 180 6.05 0.53 -7.84
C ARG A 180 6.10 0.56 -6.32
N ALA A 181 6.48 -0.54 -5.68
CA ALA A 181 6.49 -0.66 -4.22
C ALA A 181 7.55 -1.67 -3.78
N ALA A 182 8.62 -1.20 -3.19
CA ALA A 182 9.73 -2.03 -2.73
C ALA A 182 10.23 -1.56 -1.36
N GLY A 183 11.08 -2.36 -0.74
CA GLY A 183 11.69 -2.02 0.54
C GLY A 183 13.05 -2.66 0.73
N CYS A 184 13.85 -2.04 1.59
CA CYS A 184 15.12 -2.56 2.08
C CYS A 184 15.32 -2.22 3.55
N GLU A 185 16.31 -2.81 4.18
CA GLU A 185 16.76 -2.44 5.53
C GLU A 185 18.21 -2.00 5.47
N LEU A 186 18.53 -0.90 6.16
CA LEU A 186 19.89 -0.41 6.31
C LEU A 186 20.25 -0.32 7.79
N ASN A 187 21.50 -0.69 8.09
CA ASN A 187 22.04 -0.68 9.43
C ASN A 187 23.24 0.28 9.47
N MET A 188 22.94 1.56 9.56
CA MET A 188 23.89 2.67 9.56
C MET A 188 23.23 3.95 10.09
N PRO A 189 23.99 5.00 10.48
CA PRO A 189 23.42 6.28 10.91
C PRO A 189 22.47 6.90 9.89
N LEU A 190 21.42 7.58 10.36
CA LEU A 190 20.35 8.14 9.50
C LEU A 190 20.89 9.00 8.35
N ALA A 191 21.86 9.85 8.61
CA ALA A 191 22.43 10.72 7.59
C ALA A 191 23.13 9.94 6.47
N GLU A 192 23.79 8.84 6.82
CA GLU A 192 24.44 7.94 5.88
C GLU A 192 23.41 7.12 5.11
N ALA A 193 22.38 6.58 5.80
CA ALA A 193 21.28 5.85 5.18
C ALA A 193 20.52 6.73 4.16
N LYS A 194 20.24 8.00 4.49
CA LYS A 194 19.62 8.96 3.56
C LYS A 194 20.49 9.12 2.31
N ARG A 195 21.80 9.38 2.47
CA ARG A 195 22.73 9.56 1.36
C ARG A 195 22.75 8.32 0.46
N THR A 196 22.91 7.13 1.04
CA THR A 196 22.98 5.85 0.31
C THR A 196 21.72 5.58 -0.50
N VAL A 197 20.54 5.82 0.08
CA VAL A 197 19.27 5.64 -0.64
C VAL A 197 19.10 6.68 -1.74
N LEU A 198 19.46 7.94 -1.50
CA LEU A 198 19.37 9.00 -2.50
C LEU A 198 20.33 8.78 -3.68
N GLU A 199 21.51 8.20 -3.45
CA GLU A 199 22.42 7.78 -4.52
C GLU A 199 21.79 6.68 -5.41
N ALA A 200 21.14 5.68 -4.79
CA ALA A 200 20.43 4.64 -5.53
C ALA A 200 19.23 5.19 -6.32
N VAL A 201 18.49 6.16 -5.76
CA VAL A 201 17.40 6.87 -6.46
C VAL A 201 17.93 7.68 -7.63
N ARG A 202 19.03 8.43 -7.44
CA ARG A 202 19.66 9.21 -8.52
C ARG A 202 20.02 8.33 -9.70
N ALA A 203 20.67 7.19 -9.43
CA ALA A 203 21.08 6.25 -10.47
C ALA A 203 19.91 5.66 -11.28
N GLU A 204 18.69 5.70 -10.74
CA GLU A 204 17.48 5.26 -11.43
C GLU A 204 16.77 6.41 -12.16
N LEU A 205 16.93 7.64 -11.66
CA LEU A 205 16.38 8.85 -12.30
C LEU A 205 17.15 9.30 -13.55
N GLU A 206 18.40 8.87 -13.68
CA GLU A 206 19.31 9.23 -14.78
C GLU A 206 19.33 8.18 -15.91
N GLN A 207 18.55 7.09 -15.80
CA GLN A 207 18.37 6.08 -16.84
C GLN A 207 17.25 6.46 -17.82
#